data_cf9932cc3cefd0a3537a6dbf1630e3d8
#
_entry.id   cf9932cc3cefd0a3537a6dbf1630e3d8
#
_cell.length_a   1.000
_cell.length_b   1.000
_cell.length_c   1.000
_cell.angle_alpha   90.00
_cell.angle_beta   90.00
_cell.angle_gamma   90.00
#
_symmetry.space_group_name_H-M   'P 1'
#
loop_
_entity.id
_entity.type
_entity.pdbx_description
1 polymer ?
#
loop_
_entity_poly.entity_id
_entity_poly.type
_entity_poly.pdbx_seq_one_letter_code
_entity_poly.pdbx_strand_id
1 'polypeptide(L)'
;MAALTKLDRLLKQVRDCRLCEPELPLGANPVVRAKRSARILIIGQAPGTKVHDSGVPWNDPSGKRLREWMQLDDQVFYDQTKIAIMPMGFCYPGKGHSGDLPPRKECAPLWHKKLLGHMPNIKLTLLIGQYAQKYYLGDSEFYNGNTVTETVISWKEFAPKYFPLPHPSPRNALWLKKNSWFETKTIPQLRKQVRKALEC
;
A
#
# COMPACT_ATOMS: atom_id res chain seq x y z
N MET A 1 -10.41 30.68 4.85
CA MET A 1 -9.68 29.48 4.42
C MET A 1 -9.19 28.78 5.66
N ALA A 2 -9.46 27.47 5.82
CA ALA A 2 -8.94 26.69 6.96
C ALA A 2 -7.41 26.60 6.91
N ALA A 3 -6.75 26.77 8.05
CA ALA A 3 -5.29 26.67 8.14
C ALA A 3 -4.83 25.23 7.79
N LEU A 4 -3.74 25.11 7.01
CA LEU A 4 -3.15 23.83 6.68
C LEU A 4 -2.69 23.10 7.95
N THR A 5 -3.10 21.84 8.11
CA THR A 5 -2.64 21.00 9.22
C THR A 5 -1.15 20.65 9.07
N LYS A 6 -0.54 20.12 10.15
CA LYS A 6 0.85 19.60 10.09
C LYS A 6 0.98 18.48 9.02
N LEU A 7 -0.04 17.63 8.90
CA LEU A 7 -0.06 16.57 7.87
C LEU A 7 -0.15 17.16 6.47
N ASP A 8 -0.99 18.17 6.23
CA ASP A 8 -1.11 18.79 4.90
C ASP A 8 0.21 19.43 4.45
N ARG A 9 0.94 20.08 5.38
CA ARG A 9 2.29 20.62 5.10
C ARG A 9 3.29 19.51 4.76
N LEU A 10 3.26 18.40 5.50
CA LEU A 10 4.13 17.27 5.24
C LEU A 10 3.81 16.61 3.88
N LEU A 11 2.52 16.44 3.55
CA LEU A 11 2.10 15.92 2.25
C LEU A 11 2.52 16.82 1.10
N LYS A 12 2.54 18.14 1.31
CA LYS A 12 3.09 19.08 0.32
C LYS A 12 4.59 18.82 0.12
N GLN A 13 5.37 18.69 1.19
CA GLN A 13 6.80 18.37 1.10
C GLN A 13 7.05 17.04 0.37
N VAL A 14 6.23 16.02 0.62
CA VAL A 14 6.31 14.74 -0.11
C VAL A 14 6.07 14.95 -1.60
N ARG A 15 5.03 15.70 -1.99
CA ARG A 15 4.70 15.96 -3.41
C ARG A 15 5.76 16.81 -4.12
N ASP A 16 6.42 17.68 -3.38
CA ASP A 16 7.51 18.53 -3.89
C ASP A 16 8.87 17.79 -3.90
N CYS A 17 8.95 16.54 -3.41
CA CYS A 17 10.19 15.77 -3.32
C CYS A 17 10.75 15.45 -4.72
N ARG A 18 12.03 15.74 -4.93
CA ARG A 18 12.78 15.49 -6.18
C ARG A 18 14.06 14.67 -5.96
N LEU A 19 14.22 14.07 -4.77
CA LEU A 19 15.47 13.40 -4.36
C LEU A 19 15.94 12.33 -5.35
N CYS A 20 15.01 11.56 -5.93
CA CYS A 20 15.32 10.46 -6.84
C CYS A 20 15.10 10.84 -8.32
N GLU A 21 14.83 12.10 -8.65
CA GLU A 21 14.44 12.52 -10.00
C GLU A 21 15.42 12.09 -11.10
N PRO A 22 16.76 12.15 -10.89
CA PRO A 22 17.71 11.71 -11.92
C PRO A 22 17.60 10.21 -12.29
N GLU A 23 17.06 9.40 -11.41
CA GLU A 23 16.93 7.94 -11.62
C GLU A 23 15.50 7.52 -11.98
N LEU A 24 14.60 8.47 -12.21
CA LEU A 24 13.20 8.21 -12.55
C LEU A 24 12.96 8.50 -14.03
N PRO A 25 12.62 7.48 -14.86
CA PRO A 25 12.57 7.64 -16.31
C PRO A 25 11.47 8.60 -16.80
N LEU A 26 10.44 8.85 -15.98
CA LEU A 26 9.35 9.79 -16.25
C LEU A 26 9.39 11.02 -15.33
N GLY A 27 10.50 11.23 -14.61
CA GLY A 27 10.61 12.29 -13.61
C GLY A 27 9.89 11.99 -12.31
N ALA A 28 9.96 12.92 -11.37
CA ALA A 28 9.37 12.78 -10.06
C ALA A 28 7.89 13.21 -10.08
N ASN A 29 7.00 12.27 -9.75
CA ASN A 29 5.57 12.52 -9.51
C ASN A 29 5.10 11.71 -8.28
N PRO A 30 5.35 12.21 -7.05
CA PRO A 30 4.99 11.46 -5.84
C PRO A 30 3.48 11.32 -5.66
N VAL A 31 3.00 10.07 -5.61
CA VAL A 31 1.59 9.72 -5.40
C VAL A 31 1.39 9.19 -4.00
N VAL A 32 0.69 9.97 -3.17
CA VAL A 32 0.34 9.64 -1.79
C VAL A 32 -1.00 10.25 -1.43
N ARG A 33 -1.82 9.53 -0.69
CA ARG A 33 -3.11 9.99 -0.17
C ARG A 33 -3.21 9.68 1.31
N ALA A 34 -3.46 10.68 2.14
CA ALA A 34 -3.58 10.53 3.58
C ALA A 34 -4.42 11.63 4.20
N LYS A 35 -5.18 11.27 5.22
CA LYS A 35 -5.85 12.18 6.16
C LYS A 35 -5.66 11.64 7.59
N ARG A 36 -5.68 12.54 8.56
CA ARG A 36 -5.54 12.19 9.98
C ARG A 36 -6.58 11.19 10.46
N SER A 37 -7.80 11.27 9.92
CA SER A 37 -8.93 10.41 10.28
C SER A 37 -8.89 9.02 9.63
N ALA A 38 -8.00 8.77 8.66
CA ALA A 38 -7.91 7.48 7.99
C ALA A 38 -7.75 6.33 8.99
N ARG A 39 -8.46 5.24 8.73
CA ARG A 39 -8.49 4.04 9.59
C ARG A 39 -7.78 2.86 8.98
N ILE A 40 -7.73 2.81 7.66
CA ILE A 40 -7.01 1.78 6.91
C ILE A 40 -5.84 2.45 6.17
N LEU A 41 -4.69 1.81 6.20
CA LEU A 41 -3.53 2.19 5.39
C LEU A 41 -3.22 1.09 4.38
N ILE A 42 -3.05 1.47 3.12
CA ILE A 42 -2.63 0.55 2.05
C ILE A 42 -1.19 0.90 1.67
N ILE A 43 -0.31 -0.09 1.80
CA ILE A 43 1.10 0.02 1.43
C ILE A 43 1.41 -0.99 0.33
N GLY A 44 1.58 -0.50 -0.91
CA GLY A 44 2.04 -1.27 -2.06
C GLY A 44 3.49 -0.99 -2.42
N GLN A 45 3.93 -1.44 -3.60
CA GLN A 45 5.30 -1.28 -4.06
C GLN A 45 5.60 0.18 -4.45
N ALA A 46 5.02 0.65 -5.55
CA ALA A 46 5.21 1.97 -6.14
C ALA A 46 4.10 2.23 -7.16
N PRO A 47 3.88 3.50 -7.60
CA PRO A 47 3.04 3.80 -8.73
C PRO A 47 3.51 3.06 -10.00
N GLY A 48 2.59 2.51 -10.77
CA GLY A 48 2.84 2.10 -12.16
C GLY A 48 2.64 3.29 -13.12
N THR A 49 2.87 3.11 -14.44
CA THR A 49 2.72 4.17 -15.44
C THR A 49 1.36 4.85 -15.42
N LYS A 50 0.26 4.08 -15.41
CA LYS A 50 -1.10 4.64 -15.33
C LYS A 50 -1.35 5.50 -14.09
N VAL A 51 -0.76 5.11 -12.97
CA VAL A 51 -0.84 5.87 -11.72
C VAL A 51 0.04 7.11 -11.78
N HIS A 52 1.21 7.01 -12.38
CA HIS A 52 2.09 8.16 -12.63
C HIS A 52 1.37 9.23 -13.47
N ASP A 53 0.73 8.81 -14.57
CA ASP A 53 0.06 9.73 -15.50
C ASP A 53 -1.20 10.37 -14.89
N SER A 54 -1.99 9.59 -14.15
CA SER A 54 -3.29 10.06 -13.60
C SER A 54 -3.17 10.71 -12.22
N GLY A 55 -2.10 10.46 -11.47
CA GLY A 55 -1.99 10.83 -10.06
C GLY A 55 -2.97 10.10 -9.13
N VAL A 56 -3.69 9.09 -9.64
CA VAL A 56 -4.70 8.34 -8.89
C VAL A 56 -4.15 6.95 -8.55
N PRO A 57 -3.82 6.67 -7.26
CA PRO A 57 -3.28 5.38 -6.88
C PRO A 57 -4.29 4.26 -7.11
N TRP A 58 -3.79 3.08 -7.53
CA TRP A 58 -4.63 1.91 -7.80
C TRP A 58 -5.70 2.11 -8.88
N ASN A 59 -5.50 3.07 -9.80
CA ASN A 59 -6.38 3.28 -10.97
C ASN A 59 -5.95 2.39 -12.15
N ASP A 60 -5.93 1.09 -11.90
CA ASP A 60 -5.49 0.06 -12.84
C ASP A 60 -6.18 -1.28 -12.54
N PRO A 61 -5.95 -2.35 -13.34
CA PRO A 61 -6.55 -3.67 -13.09
C PRO A 61 -6.18 -4.26 -11.71
N SER A 62 -5.00 -3.94 -11.18
CA SER A 62 -4.60 -4.39 -9.84
C SER A 62 -5.46 -3.72 -8.77
N GLY A 63 -5.73 -2.43 -8.93
CA GLY A 63 -6.60 -1.69 -8.01
C GLY A 63 -8.05 -2.16 -8.05
N LYS A 64 -8.57 -2.51 -9.25
CA LYS A 64 -9.90 -3.13 -9.35
C LYS A 64 -9.97 -4.41 -8.52
N ARG A 65 -9.01 -5.32 -8.70
CA ARG A 65 -8.95 -6.56 -7.92
C ARG A 65 -8.78 -6.32 -6.43
N LEU A 66 -7.98 -5.32 -6.02
CA LEU A 66 -7.82 -4.98 -4.61
C LEU A 66 -9.16 -4.54 -3.98
N ARG A 67 -9.93 -3.70 -4.66
CA ARG A 67 -11.27 -3.29 -4.20
C ARG A 67 -12.23 -4.49 -4.08
N GLU A 68 -12.20 -5.40 -5.04
CA GLU A 68 -12.97 -6.65 -4.99
C GLU A 68 -12.58 -7.52 -3.78
N TRP A 69 -11.28 -7.66 -3.49
CA TRP A 69 -10.80 -8.36 -2.31
C TRP A 69 -11.26 -7.71 -1.01
N MET A 70 -11.18 -6.39 -0.94
CA MET A 70 -11.64 -5.62 0.23
C MET A 70 -13.17 -5.52 0.33
N GLN A 71 -13.89 -5.83 -0.74
CA GLN A 71 -15.35 -5.65 -0.87
C GLN A 71 -15.74 -4.17 -0.69
N LEU A 72 -15.02 -3.27 -1.32
CA LEU A 72 -15.26 -1.83 -1.29
C LEU A 72 -15.55 -1.29 -2.69
N ASP A 73 -16.45 -0.32 -2.76
CA ASP A 73 -16.65 0.50 -3.94
C ASP A 73 -15.58 1.60 -4.07
N ASP A 74 -15.57 2.27 -5.21
CA ASP A 74 -14.61 3.35 -5.49
C ASP A 74 -14.81 4.54 -4.54
N GLN A 75 -16.03 4.85 -4.14
CA GLN A 75 -16.33 5.98 -3.26
C GLN A 75 -15.66 5.79 -1.88
N VAL A 76 -15.81 4.61 -1.28
CA VAL A 76 -15.19 4.30 0.01
C VAL A 76 -13.68 4.13 -0.13
N PHE A 77 -13.21 3.45 -1.19
CA PHE A 77 -11.79 3.18 -1.39
C PHE A 77 -10.96 4.46 -1.57
N TYR A 78 -11.50 5.46 -2.26
CA TYR A 78 -10.82 6.73 -2.51
C TYR A 78 -11.14 7.83 -1.48
N ASP A 79 -12.00 7.56 -0.50
CA ASP A 79 -12.24 8.46 0.63
C ASP A 79 -11.02 8.48 1.56
N GLN A 80 -10.23 9.53 1.45
CA GLN A 80 -8.99 9.69 2.23
C GLN A 80 -9.26 9.81 3.74
N THR A 81 -10.50 10.12 4.15
CA THR A 81 -10.89 10.17 5.57
C THR A 81 -10.98 8.77 6.17
N LYS A 82 -11.13 7.74 5.34
CA LYS A 82 -11.25 6.33 5.68
C LYS A 82 -9.99 5.54 5.33
N ILE A 83 -9.46 5.75 4.13
CA ILE A 83 -8.34 4.97 3.58
C ILE A 83 -7.18 5.88 3.17
N ALA A 84 -6.03 5.66 3.76
CA ALA A 84 -4.76 6.24 3.34
C ALA A 84 -4.03 5.28 2.40
N ILE A 85 -3.35 5.82 1.40
CA ILE A 85 -2.55 5.06 0.43
C ILE A 85 -1.14 5.65 0.39
N MET A 86 -0.17 4.83 0.80
CA MET A 86 1.22 5.24 0.96
C MET A 86 2.14 4.10 0.45
N PRO A 87 2.48 4.07 -0.85
CA PRO A 87 3.36 3.02 -1.39
C PRO A 87 4.77 3.12 -0.84
N MET A 88 5.56 2.05 -0.92
CA MET A 88 6.96 2.00 -0.46
C MET A 88 7.84 3.05 -1.18
N GLY A 89 7.64 3.22 -2.49
CA GLY A 89 8.19 4.33 -3.28
C GLY A 89 7.04 5.18 -3.82
N PHE A 90 7.12 6.49 -3.68
CA PHE A 90 6.02 7.39 -4.08
C PHE A 90 6.00 7.73 -5.57
N CYS A 91 7.09 7.50 -6.29
CA CYS A 91 7.21 7.75 -7.72
C CYS A 91 7.31 6.43 -8.50
N TYR A 92 6.95 6.48 -9.79
CA TYR A 92 7.16 5.38 -10.70
C TYR A 92 8.67 5.10 -10.90
N PRO A 93 9.16 3.91 -10.54
CA PRO A 93 10.61 3.64 -10.56
C PRO A 93 11.15 3.27 -11.93
N GLY A 94 10.28 3.06 -12.92
CA GLY A 94 10.64 2.54 -14.23
C GLY A 94 10.24 1.10 -14.45
N LYS A 95 10.39 0.65 -15.69
CA LYS A 95 10.09 -0.71 -16.13
C LYS A 95 11.37 -1.55 -16.17
N GLY A 96 11.34 -2.70 -15.54
CA GLY A 96 12.37 -3.72 -15.64
C GLY A 96 11.99 -4.84 -16.60
N HIS A 97 12.81 -5.87 -16.68
CA HIS A 97 12.63 -7.02 -17.57
C HIS A 97 11.33 -7.80 -17.28
N SER A 98 11.00 -8.00 -16.02
CA SER A 98 9.83 -8.81 -15.59
C SER A 98 8.71 -8.00 -14.92
N GLY A 99 8.72 -6.69 -15.02
CA GLY A 99 7.74 -5.81 -14.37
C GLY A 99 8.31 -4.45 -14.05
N ASP A 100 7.64 -3.72 -13.16
CA ASP A 100 8.19 -2.46 -12.67
C ASP A 100 9.40 -2.71 -11.78
N LEU A 101 10.37 -1.80 -11.82
CA LEU A 101 11.55 -1.84 -10.98
C LEU A 101 11.18 -1.79 -9.47
N PRO A 102 12.09 -2.19 -8.57
CA PRO A 102 11.91 -2.02 -7.13
C PRO A 102 11.59 -0.57 -6.76
N PRO A 103 10.83 -0.34 -5.68
CA PRO A 103 10.61 1.00 -5.18
C PRO A 103 11.94 1.65 -4.78
N ARG A 104 12.05 2.96 -4.95
CA ARG A 104 13.24 3.70 -4.51
C ARG A 104 13.42 3.51 -3.00
N LYS A 105 14.59 3.02 -2.60
CA LYS A 105 14.92 2.66 -1.21
C LYS A 105 14.92 3.87 -0.26
N GLU A 106 15.09 5.06 -0.78
CA GLU A 106 15.16 6.32 -0.04
C GLU A 106 13.80 6.76 0.50
N CYS A 107 12.70 6.42 -0.21
CA CYS A 107 11.36 6.95 0.08
C CYS A 107 10.84 6.54 1.46
N ALA A 108 10.80 5.24 1.75
CA ALA A 108 10.20 4.76 2.99
C ALA A 108 10.94 5.25 4.24
N PRO A 109 12.28 5.17 4.35
CA PRO A 109 13.01 5.71 5.50
C PRO A 109 12.80 7.22 5.69
N LEU A 110 12.73 7.98 4.60
CA LEU A 110 12.60 9.44 4.66
C LEU A 110 11.22 9.88 5.11
N TRP A 111 10.14 9.20 4.67
CA TRP A 111 8.78 9.73 4.74
C TRP A 111 7.82 8.91 5.61
N HIS A 112 7.92 7.58 5.63
CA HIS A 112 6.89 6.73 6.22
C HIS A 112 6.68 7.01 7.70
N LYS A 113 7.76 7.02 8.51
CA LYS A 113 7.66 7.29 9.95
C LYS A 113 7.04 8.65 10.25
N LYS A 114 7.40 9.67 9.47
CA LYS A 114 6.85 11.04 9.62
C LYS A 114 5.36 11.08 9.32
N LEU A 115 4.92 10.48 8.20
CA LEU A 115 3.51 10.42 7.80
C LEU A 115 2.68 9.62 8.81
N LEU A 116 3.15 8.44 9.23
CA LEU A 116 2.47 7.59 10.22
C LEU A 116 2.26 8.31 11.54
N GLY A 117 3.21 9.13 12.00
CA GLY A 117 3.07 9.93 13.22
C GLY A 117 1.91 10.93 13.17
N HIS A 118 1.39 11.24 11.99
CA HIS A 118 0.23 12.12 11.79
C HIS A 118 -1.08 11.39 11.48
N MET A 119 -1.06 10.05 11.46
CA MET A 119 -2.23 9.19 11.22
C MET A 119 -2.54 8.27 12.41
N PRO A 120 -2.86 8.80 13.59
CA PRO A 120 -3.01 8.01 14.82
C PRO A 120 -4.23 7.07 14.80
N ASN A 121 -5.15 7.26 13.85
CA ASN A 121 -6.40 6.50 13.78
C ASN A 121 -6.31 5.23 12.91
N ILE A 122 -5.14 4.92 12.34
CA ILE A 122 -4.95 3.69 11.56
C ILE A 122 -5.15 2.48 12.47
N LYS A 123 -6.12 1.63 12.10
CA LYS A 123 -6.47 0.38 12.80
C LYS A 123 -5.96 -0.84 12.05
N LEU A 124 -5.86 -0.75 10.73
CA LEU A 124 -5.46 -1.85 9.86
C LEU A 124 -4.50 -1.33 8.79
N THR A 125 -3.37 -1.99 8.63
CA THR A 125 -2.42 -1.72 7.54
C THR A 125 -2.33 -2.94 6.62
N LEU A 126 -2.68 -2.76 5.35
CA LEU A 126 -2.53 -3.79 4.31
C LEU A 126 -1.13 -3.69 3.71
N LEU A 127 -0.34 -4.76 3.85
CA LEU A 127 1.02 -4.86 3.32
C LEU A 127 1.03 -5.67 2.04
N ILE A 128 1.07 -5.01 0.88
CA ILE A 128 0.88 -5.61 -0.43
C ILE A 128 2.23 -5.90 -1.11
N GLY A 129 2.56 -7.17 -1.22
CA GLY A 129 3.78 -7.67 -1.86
C GLY A 129 5.03 -7.60 -0.98
N GLN A 130 6.12 -8.16 -1.50
CA GLN A 130 7.34 -8.43 -0.74
C GLN A 130 8.00 -7.19 -0.12
N TYR A 131 8.01 -6.05 -0.82
CA TYR A 131 8.71 -4.85 -0.33
C TYR A 131 8.04 -4.27 0.92
N ALA A 132 6.71 -4.18 0.93
CA ALA A 132 5.96 -3.71 2.08
C ALA A 132 6.08 -4.69 3.26
N GLN A 133 5.94 -6.00 2.99
CA GLN A 133 6.07 -7.04 4.00
C GLN A 133 7.46 -7.04 4.63
N LYS A 134 8.52 -7.07 3.83
CA LYS A 134 9.90 -7.05 4.33
C LYS A 134 10.20 -5.81 5.18
N TYR A 135 9.75 -4.63 4.76
CA TYR A 135 10.04 -3.38 5.47
C TYR A 135 9.30 -3.27 6.80
N TYR A 136 8.04 -3.70 6.86
CA TYR A 136 7.19 -3.53 8.04
C TYR A 136 7.19 -4.73 8.99
N LEU A 137 7.55 -5.90 8.51
CA LEU A 137 7.55 -7.14 9.30
C LEU A 137 8.96 -7.68 9.55
N GLY A 138 9.99 -7.11 8.91
CA GLY A 138 11.37 -7.63 8.96
C GLY A 138 11.96 -7.78 10.36
N ASP A 139 11.52 -6.95 11.31
CA ASP A 139 11.94 -7.02 12.71
C ASP A 139 11.03 -7.92 13.58
N SER A 140 10.00 -8.54 12.99
CA SER A 140 9.10 -9.44 13.70
C SER A 140 9.71 -10.84 13.80
N GLU A 141 9.62 -11.47 14.98
CA GLU A 141 10.02 -12.87 15.19
C GLU A 141 9.29 -13.88 14.27
N PHE A 142 8.10 -13.50 13.77
CA PHE A 142 7.30 -14.30 12.83
C PHE A 142 7.69 -14.11 11.36
N TYR A 143 8.63 -13.20 11.05
CA TYR A 143 9.06 -12.90 9.68
C TYR A 143 10.54 -13.27 9.46
N ASN A 144 10.84 -14.55 9.32
CA ASN A 144 12.21 -15.05 9.14
C ASN A 144 12.64 -15.08 7.64
N GLY A 145 12.46 -13.96 6.91
CA GLY A 145 12.75 -13.92 5.48
C GLY A 145 11.75 -14.70 4.62
N ASN A 146 10.54 -14.91 5.14
CA ASN A 146 9.48 -15.65 4.50
C ASN A 146 9.15 -15.15 3.10
N THR A 147 8.75 -16.06 2.22
CA THR A 147 8.13 -15.70 0.94
C THR A 147 6.80 -14.98 1.17
N VAL A 148 6.32 -14.26 0.14
CA VAL A 148 4.99 -13.62 0.20
C VAL A 148 3.90 -14.65 0.53
N THR A 149 4.02 -15.87 0.02
CA THR A 149 3.04 -16.95 0.27
C THR A 149 3.00 -17.34 1.74
N GLU A 150 4.15 -17.63 2.34
CA GLU A 150 4.27 -17.99 3.76
C GLU A 150 3.77 -16.86 4.67
N THR A 151 4.17 -15.62 4.38
CA THR A 151 3.71 -14.45 5.13
C THR A 151 2.19 -14.29 5.06
N VAL A 152 1.58 -14.52 3.89
CA VAL A 152 0.12 -14.44 3.72
C VAL A 152 -0.60 -15.59 4.44
N ILE A 153 -0.04 -16.80 4.48
CA ILE A 153 -0.58 -17.93 5.25
C ILE A 153 -0.60 -17.58 6.74
N SER A 154 0.49 -16.99 7.24
CA SER A 154 0.68 -16.64 8.66
C SER A 154 0.11 -15.27 9.01
N TRP A 155 -0.82 -14.71 8.25
CA TRP A 155 -1.34 -13.34 8.46
C TRP A 155 -1.82 -13.08 9.90
N LYS A 156 -2.27 -14.10 10.62
CA LYS A 156 -2.79 -14.00 11.99
C LYS A 156 -1.72 -13.53 12.99
N GLU A 157 -0.48 -13.90 12.76
CA GLU A 157 0.67 -13.53 13.61
C GLU A 157 0.96 -12.02 13.58
N PHE A 158 0.48 -11.33 12.53
CA PHE A 158 0.67 -9.90 12.34
C PHE A 158 -0.59 -9.07 12.67
N ALA A 159 -1.72 -9.76 12.88
CA ALA A 159 -2.99 -9.13 13.22
C ALA A 159 -3.01 -8.59 14.67
N PRO A 160 -3.83 -7.57 14.98
CA PRO A 160 -4.76 -6.87 14.09
C PRO A 160 -4.12 -5.74 13.28
N LYS A 161 -2.86 -5.39 13.57
CA LYS A 161 -2.20 -4.20 13.03
C LYS A 161 -1.88 -4.34 11.54
N TYR A 162 -1.37 -5.49 11.13
CA TYR A 162 -0.95 -5.75 9.76
C TYR A 162 -1.72 -6.89 9.13
N PHE A 163 -2.02 -6.76 7.84
CA PHE A 163 -2.59 -7.82 7.03
C PHE A 163 -1.78 -7.94 5.73
N PRO A 164 -0.89 -8.94 5.63
CA PRO A 164 -0.09 -9.16 4.44
C PRO A 164 -0.94 -9.74 3.30
N LEU A 165 -0.71 -9.24 2.08
CA LEU A 165 -1.39 -9.66 0.87
C LEU A 165 -0.39 -9.89 -0.27
N PRO A 166 -0.66 -10.82 -1.20
CA PRO A 166 0.06 -10.86 -2.46
C PRO A 166 -0.30 -9.62 -3.29
N HIS A 167 0.52 -9.29 -4.28
CA HIS A 167 0.18 -8.18 -5.17
C HIS A 167 -1.03 -8.58 -6.06
N PRO A 168 -2.08 -7.76 -6.17
CA PRO A 168 -3.31 -8.07 -6.92
C PRO A 168 -3.15 -7.98 -8.45
N SER A 169 -1.93 -7.96 -8.94
CA SER A 169 -1.64 -7.89 -10.38
C SER A 169 -2.25 -9.06 -11.16
N PRO A 170 -2.76 -8.83 -12.38
CA PRO A 170 -3.14 -9.91 -13.30
C PRO A 170 -2.02 -10.93 -13.53
N ARG A 171 -0.74 -10.51 -13.44
CA ARG A 171 0.42 -11.42 -13.55
C ARG A 171 0.44 -12.52 -12.47
N ASN A 172 -0.23 -12.32 -11.35
CA ASN A 172 -0.34 -13.29 -10.26
C ASN A 172 -1.50 -14.28 -10.45
N ALA A 173 -2.14 -14.34 -11.62
CA ALA A 173 -3.25 -15.28 -11.90
C ALA A 173 -2.87 -16.74 -11.65
N LEU A 174 -1.66 -17.16 -12.05
CA LEU A 174 -1.17 -18.51 -11.79
C LEU A 174 -0.96 -18.78 -10.29
N TRP A 175 -0.47 -17.79 -9.55
CA TRP A 175 -0.34 -17.89 -8.11
C TRP A 175 -1.70 -18.07 -7.43
N LEU A 176 -2.69 -17.27 -7.82
CA LEU A 176 -4.07 -17.37 -7.30
C LEU A 176 -4.67 -18.75 -7.59
N LYS A 177 -4.49 -19.26 -8.81
CA LYS A 177 -4.96 -20.60 -9.19
C LYS A 177 -4.31 -21.71 -8.35
N LYS A 178 -3.00 -21.60 -8.07
CA LYS A 178 -2.29 -22.55 -7.23
C LYS A 178 -2.62 -22.44 -5.73
N ASN A 179 -3.09 -21.29 -5.28
CA ASN A 179 -3.35 -20.97 -3.88
C ASN A 179 -4.83 -20.63 -3.66
N SER A 180 -5.73 -21.52 -4.07
CA SER A 180 -7.19 -21.32 -3.95
C SER A 180 -7.67 -21.03 -2.51
N TRP A 181 -6.91 -21.48 -1.52
CA TRP A 181 -7.13 -21.16 -0.10
C TRP A 181 -7.13 -19.66 0.16
N PHE A 182 -6.39 -18.87 -0.62
CA PHE A 182 -6.34 -17.43 -0.45
C PHE A 182 -7.71 -16.78 -0.66
N GLU A 183 -8.40 -17.12 -1.73
CA GLU A 183 -9.73 -16.56 -2.02
C GLU A 183 -10.81 -17.16 -1.10
N THR A 184 -10.72 -18.44 -0.75
CA THR A 184 -11.74 -19.13 0.03
C THR A 184 -11.60 -18.95 1.55
N LYS A 185 -10.38 -18.75 2.06
CA LYS A 185 -10.11 -18.64 3.50
C LYS A 185 -9.61 -17.27 3.91
N THR A 186 -8.64 -16.68 3.16
CA THR A 186 -7.98 -15.44 3.58
C THR A 186 -8.81 -14.20 3.21
N ILE A 187 -9.39 -14.14 2.01
CA ILE A 187 -10.22 -13.00 1.59
C ILE A 187 -11.43 -12.75 2.50
N PRO A 188 -12.19 -13.77 2.94
CA PRO A 188 -13.27 -13.55 3.92
C PRO A 188 -12.77 -12.90 5.23
N GLN A 189 -11.58 -13.25 5.69
CA GLN A 189 -10.98 -12.65 6.89
C GLN A 189 -10.53 -11.21 6.62
N LEU A 190 -9.92 -10.93 5.46
CA LEU A 190 -9.60 -9.57 5.06
C LEU A 190 -10.85 -8.67 5.10
N ARG A 191 -11.94 -9.10 4.48
CA ARG A 191 -13.21 -8.38 4.47
C ARG A 191 -13.75 -8.11 5.88
N LYS A 192 -13.64 -9.09 6.78
CA LYS A 192 -14.00 -8.92 8.20
C LYS A 192 -13.14 -7.84 8.88
N GLN A 193 -11.82 -7.87 8.68
CA GLN A 193 -10.91 -6.87 9.27
C GLN A 193 -11.14 -5.47 8.67
N VAL A 194 -11.39 -5.38 7.37
CA VAL A 194 -11.71 -4.11 6.68
C VAL A 194 -12.98 -3.49 7.27
N ARG A 195 -14.09 -4.25 7.37
CA ARG A 195 -15.33 -3.77 7.99
C ARG A 195 -15.09 -3.29 9.42
N LYS A 196 -14.46 -4.13 10.26
CA LYS A 196 -14.15 -3.77 11.66
C LYS A 196 -13.34 -2.48 11.75
N ALA A 197 -12.37 -2.27 10.87
CA ALA A 197 -11.55 -1.05 10.87
C ALA A 197 -12.35 0.19 10.46
N LEU A 198 -13.36 0.06 9.59
CA LEU A 198 -14.18 1.19 9.11
C LEU A 198 -15.35 1.54 10.05
N GLU A 199 -15.85 0.58 10.83
CA GLU A 199 -17.00 0.77 11.75
C GLU A 199 -16.61 1.41 13.09
N CYS A 200 -15.35 1.37 13.48
CA CYS A 200 -14.87 1.88 14.79
C CYS A 200 -14.81 3.40 14.86
#